data_f515fc2cf476bbde28f6a8d54b42fde4
#
_entry.id   f515fc2cf476bbde28f6a8d54b42fde4
#
_cell.length_a   1.000
_cell.length_b   1.000
_cell.length_c   1.000
_cell.angle_alpha   90.00
_cell.angle_beta   90.00
_cell.angle_gamma   90.00
#
_symmetry.space_group_name_H-M   'P 1'
#
loop_
_entity.id
_entity.type
_entity.pdbx_description
1 polymer ?
#
loop_
_entity_poly.entity_id
_entity_poly.type
_entity_poly.pdbx_seq_one_letter_code
_entity_poly.pdbx_strand_id
1 'polypeptide(L)'
;IYQQEKDWESAIEIADQMGFVGEQPARYVIAQFYCELAENARARDKTDEAARLLKKAGEYFPHCARERHIAANIARQQGDYRAALDALEQVAERDIELLPEVLDDMHACHVELGTEAAFIEYLHDAITRYAGISPVLALADILSGVEGSESAARFIAGELGKRPSVRGLSRFIDLSLSRSEGEAHDNLTILKNMTDQLLANKPVYQCRNCGFYGKALHWQCPGCKHWNTIKPIHGVEGD
;
A
#
# COMPACT_ATOMS: atom_id res chain seq x y z
N ILE A 1 -21.62 -17.76 -8.28
CA ILE A 1 -21.09 -18.72 -9.26
C ILE A 1 -19.99 -18.03 -10.09
N TYR A 2 -20.27 -17.09 -11.00
CA TYR A 2 -19.29 -16.47 -11.92
C TYR A 2 -18.07 -15.85 -11.23
N GLN A 3 -18.23 -15.17 -10.09
CA GLN A 3 -17.09 -14.66 -9.31
C GLN A 3 -16.18 -15.76 -8.77
N GLN A 4 -16.73 -16.94 -8.45
CA GLN A 4 -15.96 -18.10 -7.95
C GLN A 4 -15.18 -18.75 -9.09
N GLU A 5 -15.78 -18.76 -10.28
CA GLU A 5 -15.17 -19.30 -11.51
C GLU A 5 -14.24 -18.30 -12.19
N LYS A 6 -14.19 -17.04 -11.68
CA LYS A 6 -13.45 -15.90 -12.26
C LYS A 6 -13.87 -15.58 -13.70
N ASP A 7 -15.10 -15.91 -14.06
CA ASP A 7 -15.74 -15.47 -15.29
C ASP A 7 -16.28 -14.04 -15.11
N TRP A 8 -15.36 -13.07 -15.24
CA TRP A 8 -15.64 -11.68 -14.94
C TRP A 8 -16.56 -11.04 -15.96
N GLU A 9 -16.55 -11.50 -17.22
CA GLU A 9 -17.40 -10.99 -18.29
C GLU A 9 -18.87 -11.31 -18.00
N SER A 10 -19.19 -12.59 -17.73
CA SER A 10 -20.54 -13.00 -17.33
C SER A 10 -20.96 -12.36 -16.00
N ALA A 11 -20.02 -12.19 -15.07
CA ALA A 11 -20.30 -11.52 -13.80
C ALA A 11 -20.71 -10.05 -14.00
N ILE A 12 -20.09 -9.33 -14.93
CA ILE A 12 -20.42 -7.93 -15.29
C ILE A 12 -21.83 -7.86 -15.89
N GLU A 13 -22.13 -8.72 -16.90
CA GLU A 13 -23.45 -8.72 -17.57
C GLU A 13 -24.61 -8.90 -16.59
N ILE A 14 -24.44 -9.76 -15.60
CA ILE A 14 -25.48 -10.00 -14.59
C ILE A 14 -25.50 -8.86 -13.57
N ALA A 15 -24.34 -8.39 -13.10
CA ALA A 15 -24.27 -7.32 -12.12
C ALA A 15 -24.82 -5.99 -12.65
N ASP A 16 -24.69 -5.73 -13.96
CA ASP A 16 -25.20 -4.50 -14.60
C ASP A 16 -26.75 -4.40 -14.58
N GLN A 17 -27.43 -5.54 -14.42
CA GLN A 17 -28.87 -5.62 -14.26
C GLN A 17 -29.33 -5.48 -12.79
N MET A 18 -28.37 -5.39 -11.85
CA MET A 18 -28.64 -5.37 -10.41
C MET A 18 -28.33 -4.00 -9.81
N GLY A 19 -29.03 -3.62 -8.74
CA GLY A 19 -28.69 -2.42 -7.95
C GLY A 19 -27.50 -2.69 -7.00
N PHE A 20 -27.43 -3.90 -6.47
CA PHE A 20 -26.40 -4.36 -5.52
C PHE A 20 -25.91 -5.77 -5.87
N VAL A 21 -24.65 -6.03 -5.56
CA VAL A 21 -24.05 -7.37 -5.56
C VAL A 21 -23.67 -7.70 -4.11
N GLY A 22 -24.47 -8.56 -3.47
CA GLY A 22 -24.42 -8.69 -2.02
C GLY A 22 -24.83 -7.38 -1.35
N GLU A 23 -24.00 -6.86 -0.47
CA GLU A 23 -24.23 -5.61 0.25
C GLU A 23 -23.56 -4.38 -0.41
N GLN A 24 -22.80 -4.58 -1.50
CA GLN A 24 -22.07 -3.50 -2.19
C GLN A 24 -22.84 -3.02 -3.45
N PRO A 25 -22.79 -1.72 -3.76
CA PRO A 25 -23.42 -1.20 -4.98
C PRO A 25 -22.87 -1.89 -6.23
N ALA A 26 -23.73 -2.31 -7.15
CA ALA A 26 -23.35 -3.06 -8.34
C ALA A 26 -22.28 -2.33 -9.18
N ARG A 27 -22.43 -1.02 -9.40
CA ARG A 27 -21.47 -0.21 -10.14
C ARG A 27 -20.06 -0.27 -9.54
N TYR A 28 -19.97 -0.25 -8.21
CA TYR A 28 -18.69 -0.39 -7.51
C TYR A 28 -18.06 -1.77 -7.75
N VAL A 29 -18.86 -2.83 -7.65
CA VAL A 29 -18.39 -4.22 -7.85
C VAL A 29 -18.01 -4.46 -9.30
N ILE A 30 -18.78 -3.92 -10.27
CA ILE A 30 -18.46 -4.00 -11.70
C ILE A 30 -17.10 -3.34 -12.00
N ALA A 31 -16.81 -2.20 -11.38
CA ALA A 31 -15.49 -1.57 -11.53
C ALA A 31 -14.36 -2.52 -11.06
N GLN A 32 -14.57 -3.28 -9.98
CA GLN A 32 -13.59 -4.28 -9.53
C GLN A 32 -13.45 -5.46 -10.51
N PHE A 33 -14.53 -5.89 -11.16
CA PHE A 33 -14.45 -6.94 -12.19
C PHE A 33 -13.67 -6.46 -13.41
N TYR A 34 -13.86 -5.21 -13.85
CA TYR A 34 -13.02 -4.62 -14.88
C TYR A 34 -11.54 -4.51 -14.46
N CYS A 35 -11.25 -4.24 -13.20
CA CYS A 35 -9.89 -4.31 -12.67
C CYS A 35 -9.30 -5.72 -12.74
N GLU A 36 -10.07 -6.77 -12.45
CA GLU A 36 -9.62 -8.16 -12.62
C GLU A 36 -9.30 -8.49 -14.10
N LEU A 37 -10.17 -8.08 -15.02
CA LEU A 37 -9.92 -8.25 -16.45
C LEU A 37 -8.68 -7.48 -16.91
N ALA A 38 -8.48 -6.24 -16.41
CA ALA A 38 -7.31 -5.44 -16.71
C ALA A 38 -6.01 -6.08 -16.20
N GLU A 39 -6.01 -6.63 -14.98
CA GLU A 39 -4.86 -7.39 -14.46
C GLU A 39 -4.57 -8.65 -15.30
N ASN A 40 -5.60 -9.37 -15.72
CA ASN A 40 -5.44 -10.52 -16.59
C ASN A 40 -4.86 -10.12 -17.96
N ALA A 41 -5.28 -8.98 -18.54
CA ALA A 41 -4.73 -8.46 -19.78
C ALA A 41 -3.27 -8.01 -19.60
N ARG A 42 -2.95 -7.28 -18.52
CA ARG A 42 -1.59 -6.86 -18.17
C ARG A 42 -0.64 -8.07 -18.01
N ALA A 43 -1.08 -9.12 -17.32
CA ALA A 43 -0.30 -10.33 -17.14
C ALA A 43 0.01 -11.09 -18.45
N ARG A 44 -0.71 -10.76 -19.53
CA ARG A 44 -0.51 -11.29 -20.89
C ARG A 44 0.16 -10.28 -21.82
N ASP A 45 0.76 -9.22 -21.29
CA ASP A 45 1.40 -8.11 -22.01
C ASP A 45 0.47 -7.36 -22.99
N LYS A 46 -0.86 -7.45 -22.76
CA LYS A 46 -1.87 -6.76 -23.58
C LYS A 46 -2.20 -5.38 -22.99
N THR A 47 -1.25 -4.48 -23.02
CA THR A 47 -1.32 -3.18 -22.36
C THR A 47 -2.47 -2.30 -22.84
N ASP A 48 -2.73 -2.27 -24.16
CA ASP A 48 -3.83 -1.48 -24.73
C ASP A 48 -5.20 -2.02 -24.33
N GLU A 49 -5.33 -3.34 -24.20
CA GLU A 49 -6.54 -3.98 -23.69
C GLU A 49 -6.74 -3.65 -22.22
N ALA A 50 -5.69 -3.74 -21.40
CA ALA A 50 -5.73 -3.37 -19.99
C ALA A 50 -6.14 -1.90 -19.80
N ALA A 51 -5.57 -0.97 -20.56
CA ALA A 51 -5.93 0.45 -20.48
C ALA A 51 -7.41 0.71 -20.82
N ARG A 52 -7.96 0.03 -21.84
CA ARG A 52 -9.39 0.13 -22.19
C ARG A 52 -10.29 -0.41 -21.08
N LEU A 53 -9.90 -1.50 -20.42
CA LEU A 53 -10.64 -2.09 -19.31
C LEU A 53 -10.60 -1.20 -18.06
N LEU A 54 -9.46 -0.58 -17.77
CA LEU A 54 -9.34 0.40 -16.68
C LEU A 54 -10.21 1.63 -16.91
N LYS A 55 -10.27 2.12 -18.16
CA LYS A 55 -11.18 3.22 -18.50
C LYS A 55 -12.62 2.86 -18.18
N LYS A 56 -13.06 1.64 -18.53
CA LYS A 56 -14.41 1.15 -18.18
C LYS A 56 -14.62 1.07 -16.67
N ALA A 57 -13.61 0.59 -15.92
CA ALA A 57 -13.68 0.58 -14.45
C ALA A 57 -13.94 1.99 -13.89
N GLY A 58 -13.23 3.01 -14.39
CA GLY A 58 -13.41 4.42 -14.03
C GLY A 58 -14.78 5.00 -14.43
N GLU A 59 -15.37 4.56 -15.54
CA GLU A 59 -16.72 4.96 -15.96
C GLU A 59 -17.80 4.43 -15.01
N TYR A 60 -17.63 3.20 -14.48
CA TYR A 60 -18.53 2.64 -13.48
C TYR A 60 -18.32 3.25 -12.09
N PHE A 61 -17.07 3.43 -11.66
CA PHE A 61 -16.75 4.01 -10.37
C PHE A 61 -15.51 4.92 -10.44
N PRO A 62 -15.71 6.25 -10.59
CA PRO A 62 -14.62 7.23 -10.78
C PRO A 62 -13.60 7.29 -9.64
N HIS A 63 -13.99 6.89 -8.42
CA HIS A 63 -13.13 6.87 -7.23
C HIS A 63 -12.50 5.50 -6.96
N CYS A 64 -12.35 4.64 -7.97
CA CYS A 64 -11.72 3.33 -7.82
C CYS A 64 -10.21 3.48 -7.62
N ALA A 65 -9.72 3.36 -6.39
CA ALA A 65 -8.29 3.41 -6.09
C ALA A 65 -7.50 2.28 -6.75
N ARG A 66 -8.09 1.07 -6.82
CA ARG A 66 -7.47 -0.08 -7.49
C ARG A 66 -7.21 0.16 -8.97
N GLU A 67 -8.14 0.84 -9.65
CA GLU A 67 -7.98 1.19 -11.08
C GLU A 67 -6.73 2.06 -11.27
N ARG A 68 -6.50 3.05 -10.40
CA ARG A 68 -5.29 3.88 -10.45
C ARG A 68 -4.03 3.08 -10.12
N HIS A 69 -4.09 2.19 -9.14
CA HIS A 69 -2.96 1.33 -8.79
C HIS A 69 -2.51 0.44 -9.97
N ILE A 70 -3.46 -0.16 -10.69
CA ILE A 70 -3.14 -0.96 -11.89
C ILE A 70 -2.59 -0.06 -13.01
N ALA A 71 -3.17 1.13 -13.22
CA ALA A 71 -2.67 2.10 -14.20
C ALA A 71 -1.23 2.53 -13.90
N ALA A 72 -0.90 2.77 -12.64
CA ALA A 72 0.46 3.08 -12.21
C ALA A 72 1.46 1.95 -12.54
N ASN A 73 1.07 0.70 -12.27
CA ASN A 73 1.90 -0.46 -12.58
C ASN A 73 2.16 -0.60 -14.09
N ILE A 74 1.16 -0.32 -14.93
CA ILE A 74 1.31 -0.30 -16.38
C ILE A 74 2.28 0.80 -16.80
N ALA A 75 2.09 2.02 -16.32
CA ALA A 75 2.95 3.15 -16.66
C ALA A 75 4.41 2.91 -16.25
N ARG A 76 4.65 2.34 -15.06
CA ARG A 76 6.01 1.96 -14.62
C ARG A 76 6.65 0.91 -15.52
N GLN A 77 5.89 -0.11 -15.93
CA GLN A 77 6.38 -1.12 -16.89
C GLN A 77 6.77 -0.51 -18.25
N GLN A 78 6.14 0.58 -18.63
CA GLN A 78 6.45 1.34 -19.85
C GLN A 78 7.56 2.37 -19.68
N GLY A 79 8.06 2.58 -18.45
CA GLY A 79 9.05 3.61 -18.12
C GLY A 79 8.46 5.04 -18.05
N ASP A 80 7.12 5.17 -18.09
CA ASP A 80 6.46 6.47 -17.90
C ASP A 80 6.26 6.74 -16.39
N TYR A 81 7.36 7.08 -15.74
CA TYR A 81 7.38 7.33 -14.29
C TYR A 81 6.55 8.55 -13.88
N ARG A 82 6.34 9.51 -14.80
CA ARG A 82 5.50 10.69 -14.53
C ARG A 82 4.03 10.27 -14.43
N ALA A 83 3.53 9.54 -15.43
CA ALA A 83 2.17 9.04 -15.41
C ALA A 83 1.95 8.03 -14.25
N ALA A 84 2.97 7.23 -13.94
CA ALA A 84 2.93 6.31 -12.82
C ALA A 84 2.77 7.05 -11.48
N LEU A 85 3.57 8.09 -11.24
CA LEU A 85 3.51 8.89 -10.02
C LEU A 85 2.14 9.57 -9.86
N ASP A 86 1.62 10.20 -10.91
CA ASP A 86 0.29 10.81 -10.90
C ASP A 86 -0.81 9.79 -10.53
N ALA A 87 -0.70 8.57 -11.05
CA ALA A 87 -1.65 7.52 -10.71
C ALA A 87 -1.50 7.01 -9.26
N LEU A 88 -0.27 6.90 -8.72
CA LEU A 88 -0.01 6.50 -7.33
C LEU A 88 -0.51 7.54 -6.33
N GLU A 89 -0.31 8.83 -6.61
CA GLU A 89 -0.85 9.92 -5.80
C GLU A 89 -2.38 9.84 -5.73
N GLN A 90 -3.04 9.59 -6.87
CA GLN A 90 -4.48 9.38 -6.91
C GLN A 90 -4.96 8.15 -6.12
N VAL A 91 -4.14 7.09 -5.98
CA VAL A 91 -4.48 5.96 -5.08
C VAL A 91 -4.61 6.46 -3.64
N ALA A 92 -3.60 7.17 -3.15
CA ALA A 92 -3.59 7.70 -1.78
C ALA A 92 -4.67 8.77 -1.54
N GLU A 93 -4.99 9.60 -2.55
CA GLU A 93 -6.08 10.59 -2.49
C GLU A 93 -7.46 9.94 -2.40
N ARG A 94 -7.69 8.86 -3.17
CA ARG A 94 -8.97 8.14 -3.19
C ARG A 94 -9.18 7.27 -1.96
N ASP A 95 -8.09 6.74 -1.42
CA ASP A 95 -8.12 5.83 -0.27
C ASP A 95 -6.79 5.92 0.49
N ILE A 96 -6.73 6.80 1.49
CA ILE A 96 -5.52 7.06 2.27
C ILE A 96 -5.01 5.80 3.00
N GLU A 97 -5.88 4.84 3.31
CA GLU A 97 -5.47 3.58 3.94
C GLU A 97 -4.63 2.69 3.00
N LEU A 98 -4.59 3.00 1.69
CA LEU A 98 -3.72 2.33 0.72
C LEU A 98 -2.35 3.02 0.57
N LEU A 99 -2.09 4.09 1.29
CA LEU A 99 -0.81 4.80 1.21
C LEU A 99 0.40 3.88 1.41
N PRO A 100 0.45 2.96 2.40
CA PRO A 100 1.58 2.05 2.56
C PRO A 100 1.88 1.19 1.32
N GLU A 101 0.85 0.87 0.54
CA GLU A 101 0.97 0.02 -0.66
C GLU A 101 1.63 0.71 -1.85
N VAL A 102 1.73 2.05 -1.80
CA VAL A 102 2.21 2.85 -2.93
C VAL A 102 3.49 3.64 -2.64
N LEU A 103 3.92 3.72 -1.38
CA LEU A 103 5.08 4.54 -0.98
C LEU A 103 6.38 4.11 -1.66
N ASP A 104 6.67 2.81 -1.71
CA ASP A 104 7.89 2.31 -2.32
C ASP A 104 7.90 2.57 -3.83
N ASP A 105 6.76 2.41 -4.48
CA ASP A 105 6.59 2.68 -5.90
C ASP A 105 6.68 4.17 -6.22
N MET A 106 6.12 5.03 -5.36
CA MET A 106 6.28 6.49 -5.46
C MET A 106 7.74 6.89 -5.32
N HIS A 107 8.44 6.36 -4.31
CA HIS A 107 9.87 6.62 -4.14
C HIS A 107 10.67 6.24 -5.39
N ALA A 108 10.45 5.02 -5.91
CA ALA A 108 11.12 4.58 -7.13
C ALA A 108 10.86 5.52 -8.32
N CYS A 109 9.61 5.99 -8.50
CA CYS A 109 9.29 6.97 -9.54
C CYS A 109 10.02 8.30 -9.33
N HIS A 110 10.10 8.79 -8.09
CA HIS A 110 10.83 10.04 -7.78
C HIS A 110 12.33 9.93 -8.02
N VAL A 111 12.94 8.79 -7.73
CA VAL A 111 14.35 8.49 -8.04
C VAL A 111 14.59 8.55 -9.54
N GLU A 112 13.76 7.86 -10.33
CA GLU A 112 13.90 7.85 -11.79
C GLU A 112 13.66 9.24 -12.44
N LEU A 113 12.83 10.06 -11.81
CA LEU A 113 12.55 11.43 -12.26
C LEU A 113 13.55 12.48 -11.72
N GLY A 114 14.44 12.10 -10.78
CA GLY A 114 15.33 13.04 -10.10
C GLY A 114 14.61 14.08 -9.24
N THR A 115 13.49 13.68 -8.63
CA THR A 115 12.61 14.57 -7.84
C THR A 115 12.45 14.11 -6.38
N GLU A 116 13.46 13.49 -5.80
CA GLU A 116 13.43 12.95 -4.43
C GLU A 116 13.12 14.02 -3.37
N ALA A 117 13.56 15.28 -3.60
CA ALA A 117 13.21 16.37 -2.69
C ALA A 117 11.69 16.62 -2.59
N ALA A 118 10.96 16.49 -3.70
CA ALA A 118 9.51 16.62 -3.69
C ALA A 118 8.84 15.42 -2.95
N PHE A 119 9.45 14.23 -3.02
CA PHE A 119 8.95 13.09 -2.25
C PHE A 119 9.14 13.26 -0.74
N ILE A 120 10.26 13.86 -0.31
CA ILE A 120 10.48 14.22 1.10
C ILE A 120 9.39 15.17 1.60
N GLU A 121 9.05 16.20 0.82
CA GLU A 121 7.97 17.14 1.15
C GLU A 121 6.61 16.41 1.21
N TYR A 122 6.32 15.55 0.25
CA TYR A 122 5.13 14.71 0.26
C TYR A 122 5.04 13.83 1.52
N LEU A 123 6.16 13.21 1.94
CA LEU A 123 6.20 12.36 3.14
C LEU A 123 5.95 13.17 4.42
N HIS A 124 6.48 14.39 4.52
CA HIS A 124 6.19 15.27 5.65
C HIS A 124 4.69 15.59 5.77
N ASP A 125 4.02 15.87 4.66
CA ASP A 125 2.57 16.07 4.66
C ASP A 125 1.81 14.75 4.95
N ALA A 126 2.23 13.64 4.35
CA ALA A 126 1.64 12.33 4.57
C ALA A 126 1.69 11.89 6.06
N ILE A 127 2.79 12.18 6.76
CA ILE A 127 2.94 11.93 8.20
C ILE A 127 1.86 12.65 9.02
N THR A 128 1.38 13.79 8.58
CA THR A 128 0.32 14.53 9.29
C THR A 128 -1.07 13.97 9.00
N ARG A 129 -1.29 13.42 7.82
CA ARG A 129 -2.60 12.95 7.34
C ARG A 129 -2.85 11.46 7.60
N TYR A 130 -1.81 10.66 7.62
CA TYR A 130 -1.89 9.22 7.79
C TYR A 130 -1.56 8.80 9.23
N ALA A 131 -2.41 7.97 9.82
CA ALA A 131 -2.27 7.58 11.22
C ALA A 131 -1.18 6.53 11.48
N GLY A 132 -0.79 5.77 10.45
CA GLY A 132 0.20 4.68 10.57
C GLY A 132 1.64 5.15 10.57
N ILE A 133 2.57 4.20 10.69
CA ILE A 133 4.01 4.47 10.79
C ILE A 133 4.72 4.46 9.42
N SER A 134 4.10 3.91 8.37
CA SER A 134 4.74 3.70 7.06
C SER A 134 5.37 4.96 6.44
N PRO A 135 4.72 6.16 6.43
CA PRO A 135 5.39 7.36 5.89
C PRO A 135 6.61 7.80 6.72
N VAL A 136 6.57 7.57 8.06
CA VAL A 136 7.71 7.85 8.94
C VAL A 136 8.89 6.94 8.60
N LEU A 137 8.63 5.64 8.37
CA LEU A 137 9.66 4.68 7.98
C LEU A 137 10.25 5.02 6.62
N ALA A 138 9.42 5.33 5.63
CA ALA A 138 9.88 5.75 4.30
C ALA A 138 10.79 6.99 4.36
N LEU A 139 10.39 8.01 5.13
CA LEU A 139 11.23 9.21 5.31
C LEU A 139 12.53 8.89 6.05
N ALA A 140 12.48 8.06 7.08
CA ALA A 140 13.68 7.66 7.81
C ALA A 140 14.68 6.89 6.93
N ASP A 141 14.19 6.06 6.00
CA ASP A 141 15.06 5.33 5.07
C ASP A 141 15.79 6.29 4.12
N ILE A 142 15.11 7.31 3.61
CA ILE A 142 15.72 8.36 2.79
C ILE A 142 16.75 9.15 3.62
N LEU A 143 16.38 9.60 4.82
CA LEU A 143 17.29 10.33 5.70
C LEU A 143 18.53 9.50 6.06
N SER A 144 18.38 8.20 6.25
CA SER A 144 19.51 7.31 6.50
C SER A 144 20.49 7.27 5.34
N GLY A 145 20.01 7.33 4.10
CA GLY A 145 20.84 7.38 2.90
C GLY A 145 21.54 8.73 2.69
N VAL A 146 20.87 9.83 3.00
CA VAL A 146 21.36 11.19 2.70
C VAL A 146 22.17 11.77 3.87
N GLU A 147 21.67 11.66 5.10
CA GLU A 147 22.22 12.28 6.31
C GLU A 147 22.89 11.28 7.26
N GLY A 148 22.72 9.98 7.01
CA GLY A 148 23.24 8.92 7.82
C GLY A 148 22.31 8.40 8.91
N SER A 149 22.65 7.23 9.46
CA SER A 149 21.83 6.49 10.41
C SER A 149 21.51 7.26 11.70
N GLU A 150 22.35 8.22 12.10
CA GLU A 150 22.14 9.02 13.32
C GLU A 150 20.95 9.97 13.15
N SER A 151 20.89 10.71 12.05
CA SER A 151 19.78 11.62 11.76
C SER A 151 18.46 10.85 11.65
N ALA A 152 18.45 9.76 10.90
CA ALA A 152 17.30 8.88 10.76
C ALA A 152 16.82 8.30 12.12
N ALA A 153 17.75 7.84 12.97
CA ALA A 153 17.40 7.31 14.29
C ALA A 153 16.78 8.39 15.20
N ARG A 154 17.34 9.60 15.18
CA ARG A 154 16.82 10.74 15.94
C ARG A 154 15.41 11.14 15.47
N PHE A 155 15.20 11.16 14.16
CA PHE A 155 13.89 11.41 13.57
C PHE A 155 12.85 10.37 14.00
N ILE A 156 13.14 9.06 13.86
CA ILE A 156 12.23 7.99 14.30
C ILE A 156 11.94 8.08 15.81
N ALA A 157 12.95 8.32 16.64
CA ALA A 157 12.76 8.44 18.09
C ALA A 157 11.78 9.56 18.44
N GLY A 158 11.86 10.71 17.74
CA GLY A 158 10.92 11.80 17.91
C GLY A 158 9.48 11.44 17.51
N GLU A 159 9.31 10.69 16.43
CA GLU A 159 7.99 10.24 15.97
C GLU A 159 7.41 9.11 16.85
N LEU A 160 8.24 8.19 17.34
CA LEU A 160 7.81 7.14 18.29
C LEU A 160 7.29 7.72 19.60
N GLY A 161 7.78 8.86 20.04
CA GLY A 161 7.24 9.57 21.21
C GLY A 161 5.81 10.07 20.99
N LYS A 162 5.39 10.32 19.77
CA LYS A 162 4.04 10.78 19.40
C LYS A 162 3.11 9.61 19.03
N ARG A 163 3.65 8.62 18.34
CA ARG A 163 2.94 7.44 17.83
C ARG A 163 3.76 6.16 18.05
N PRO A 164 3.57 5.48 19.20
CA PRO A 164 4.28 4.24 19.49
C PRO A 164 4.00 3.16 18.42
N SER A 165 5.07 2.51 17.91
CA SER A 165 4.96 1.44 16.91
C SER A 165 6.10 0.43 17.08
N VAL A 166 5.77 -0.86 17.07
CA VAL A 166 6.77 -1.93 17.13
C VAL A 166 7.61 -1.97 15.83
N ARG A 167 6.99 -1.68 14.66
CA ARG A 167 7.73 -1.55 13.40
C ARG A 167 8.72 -0.38 13.44
N GLY A 168 8.27 0.77 13.95
CA GLY A 168 9.14 1.93 14.16
C GLY A 168 10.27 1.64 15.15
N LEU A 169 9.98 0.94 16.26
CA LEU A 169 10.99 0.53 17.22
C LEU A 169 12.02 -0.44 16.60
N SER A 170 11.57 -1.43 15.83
CA SER A 170 12.44 -2.36 15.11
C SER A 170 13.39 -1.59 14.19
N ARG A 171 12.89 -0.63 13.41
CA ARG A 171 13.72 0.21 12.52
C ARG A 171 14.68 1.11 13.29
N PHE A 172 14.26 1.70 14.41
CA PHE A 172 15.12 2.47 15.29
C PHE A 172 16.29 1.64 15.83
N ILE A 173 16.02 0.38 16.23
CA ILE A 173 17.07 -0.55 16.69
C ILE A 173 18.04 -0.86 15.55
N ASP A 174 17.59 -1.13 14.33
CA ASP A 174 18.44 -1.37 13.15
C ASP A 174 19.41 -0.21 12.91
N LEU A 175 18.90 1.02 12.93
CA LEU A 175 19.73 2.22 12.75
C LEU A 175 20.72 2.42 13.91
N SER A 176 20.36 2.00 15.12
CA SER A 176 21.21 2.08 16.30
C SER A 176 22.30 0.99 16.30
N LEU A 177 21.98 -0.21 15.84
CA LEU A 177 22.92 -1.32 15.68
C LEU A 177 24.09 -0.97 14.76
N SER A 178 23.84 -0.26 13.66
CA SER A 178 24.89 0.15 12.71
C SER A 178 25.96 1.07 13.32
N ARG A 179 25.74 1.57 14.55
CA ARG A 179 26.58 2.55 15.25
C ARG A 179 27.02 2.08 16.64
N SER A 180 26.59 0.91 17.08
CA SER A 180 26.87 0.37 18.40
C SER A 180 28.02 -0.63 18.35
N GLU A 181 28.76 -0.73 19.46
CA GLU A 181 29.85 -1.71 19.62
C GLU A 181 29.77 -2.33 21.03
N GLY A 182 30.43 -3.49 21.21
CA GLY A 182 30.53 -4.18 22.50
C GLY A 182 29.19 -4.56 23.10
N GLU A 183 29.05 -4.46 24.42
CA GLU A 183 27.85 -4.86 25.16
C GLU A 183 26.57 -4.16 24.70
N ALA A 184 26.66 -2.90 24.27
CA ALA A 184 25.53 -2.16 23.72
C ALA A 184 25.02 -2.78 22.42
N HIS A 185 25.90 -3.23 21.54
CA HIS A 185 25.55 -3.94 20.31
C HIS A 185 24.86 -5.27 20.60
N ASP A 186 25.38 -6.04 21.56
CA ASP A 186 24.81 -7.34 21.95
C ASP A 186 23.38 -7.16 22.51
N ASN A 187 23.19 -6.17 23.37
CA ASN A 187 21.87 -5.85 23.95
C ASN A 187 20.85 -5.40 22.88
N LEU A 188 21.25 -4.55 21.92
CA LEU A 188 20.41 -4.12 20.82
C LEU A 188 20.07 -5.30 19.90
N THR A 189 20.99 -6.22 19.67
CA THR A 189 20.77 -7.43 18.88
C THR A 189 19.68 -8.31 19.52
N ILE A 190 19.73 -8.47 20.84
CA ILE A 190 18.68 -9.20 21.57
C ILE A 190 17.32 -8.51 21.40
N LEU A 191 17.25 -7.18 21.59
CA LEU A 191 16.02 -6.42 21.42
C LEU A 191 15.48 -6.50 19.99
N LYS A 192 16.37 -6.45 18.98
CA LYS A 192 15.98 -6.62 17.58
C LYS A 192 15.34 -7.98 17.35
N ASN A 193 15.98 -9.06 17.79
CA ASN A 193 15.44 -10.41 17.65
C ASN A 193 14.06 -10.55 18.33
N MET A 194 13.87 -9.95 19.48
CA MET A 194 12.57 -9.97 20.17
C MET A 194 11.51 -9.18 19.42
N THR A 195 11.82 -7.99 18.91
CA THR A 195 10.87 -7.19 18.12
C THR A 195 10.51 -7.88 16.81
N ASP A 196 11.46 -8.50 16.13
CA ASP A 196 11.22 -9.25 14.89
C ASP A 196 10.34 -10.48 15.13
N GLN A 197 10.53 -11.19 16.25
CA GLN A 197 9.64 -12.30 16.65
C GLN A 197 8.21 -11.82 16.93
N LEU A 198 8.05 -10.66 17.55
CA LEU A 198 6.73 -10.06 17.77
C LEU A 198 6.03 -9.74 16.45
N LEU A 199 6.77 -9.19 15.48
CA LEU A 199 6.22 -8.80 14.17
C LEU A 199 5.96 -10.01 13.25
N ALA A 200 6.78 -11.05 13.29
CA ALA A 200 6.76 -12.18 12.35
C ALA A 200 5.39 -12.90 12.30
N ASN A 201 4.67 -12.96 13.42
CA ASN A 201 3.42 -13.67 13.56
C ASN A 201 2.18 -12.76 13.56
N LYS A 202 2.36 -11.44 13.47
CA LYS A 202 1.22 -10.50 13.49
C LYS A 202 0.63 -10.35 12.09
N PRO A 203 -0.71 -10.28 12.00
CA PRO A 203 -1.35 -9.88 10.75
C PRO A 203 -1.08 -8.40 10.48
N VAL A 204 -0.92 -8.05 9.22
CA VAL A 204 -0.70 -6.66 8.77
C VAL A 204 -2.01 -6.02 8.33
N TYR A 205 -2.97 -6.85 7.90
CA TYR A 205 -4.24 -6.40 7.32
C TYR A 205 -5.43 -7.02 8.05
N GLN A 206 -6.52 -6.26 8.09
CA GLN A 206 -7.81 -6.72 8.61
C GLN A 206 -8.95 -6.30 7.68
N CYS A 207 -9.88 -7.21 7.44
CA CYS A 207 -11.12 -6.88 6.76
C CYS A 207 -12.04 -6.06 7.68
N ARG A 208 -12.41 -4.85 7.28
CA ARG A 208 -13.31 -3.97 8.03
C ARG A 208 -14.76 -4.49 8.08
N ASN A 209 -15.12 -5.42 7.19
CA ASN A 209 -16.47 -6.00 7.14
C ASN A 209 -16.63 -7.26 8.00
N CYS A 210 -15.74 -8.25 7.86
CA CYS A 210 -15.91 -9.56 8.54
C CYS A 210 -14.82 -9.89 9.56
N GLY A 211 -13.81 -9.03 9.73
CA GLY A 211 -12.71 -9.26 10.68
C GLY A 211 -11.65 -10.26 10.20
N PHE A 212 -11.68 -10.73 8.94
CA PHE A 212 -10.63 -11.59 8.41
C PHE A 212 -9.25 -10.91 8.56
N TYR A 213 -8.24 -11.66 9.02
CA TYR A 213 -6.86 -11.20 9.16
C TYR A 213 -5.97 -11.79 8.07
N GLY A 214 -5.05 -10.98 7.54
CA GLY A 214 -4.09 -11.39 6.50
C GLY A 214 -2.71 -10.76 6.66
N LYS A 215 -1.72 -11.35 5.98
CA LYS A 215 -0.35 -10.81 5.88
C LYS A 215 -0.11 -10.01 4.60
N ALA A 216 -1.05 -10.07 3.67
CA ALA A 216 -0.99 -9.35 2.39
C ALA A 216 -2.32 -8.67 2.09
N LEU A 217 -2.28 -7.59 1.32
CA LEU A 217 -3.46 -6.93 0.79
C LEU A 217 -4.19 -7.86 -0.19
N HIS A 218 -5.49 -8.01 0.00
CA HIS A 218 -6.39 -8.64 -0.96
C HIS A 218 -7.49 -7.65 -1.34
N TRP A 219 -7.62 -7.37 -2.63
CA TRP A 219 -8.67 -6.48 -3.12
C TRP A 219 -10.07 -7.04 -2.88
N GLN A 220 -10.25 -8.36 -2.99
CA GLN A 220 -11.45 -9.05 -2.54
C GLN A 220 -11.15 -9.85 -1.27
N CYS A 221 -11.92 -9.64 -0.23
CA CYS A 221 -11.75 -10.37 1.03
C CYS A 221 -11.96 -11.87 0.83
N PRO A 222 -11.00 -12.75 1.21
CA PRO A 222 -11.18 -14.20 1.11
C PRO A 222 -12.34 -14.75 1.95
N GLY A 223 -12.66 -14.09 3.07
CA GLY A 223 -13.74 -14.48 3.97
C GLY A 223 -15.12 -14.09 3.46
N CYS A 224 -15.40 -12.79 3.39
CA CYS A 224 -16.75 -12.29 3.08
C CYS A 224 -16.98 -11.92 1.62
N LYS A 225 -15.96 -11.99 0.76
CA LYS A 225 -15.99 -11.66 -0.67
C LYS A 225 -16.30 -10.18 -1.00
N HIS A 226 -16.32 -9.29 0.01
CA HIS A 226 -16.43 -7.86 -0.24
C HIS A 226 -15.12 -7.30 -0.83
N TRP A 227 -15.28 -6.30 -1.69
CA TRP A 227 -14.16 -5.62 -2.35
C TRP A 227 -13.67 -4.42 -1.54
N ASN A 228 -12.35 -4.18 -1.55
CA ASN A 228 -11.65 -3.07 -0.91
C ASN A 228 -11.94 -2.91 0.60
N THR A 229 -12.25 -4.00 1.29
CA THR A 229 -12.55 -4.00 2.73
C THR A 229 -11.36 -4.42 3.60
N ILE A 230 -10.29 -4.93 2.99
CA ILE A 230 -9.05 -5.27 3.68
C ILE A 230 -8.17 -4.02 3.74
N LYS A 231 -7.81 -3.62 4.97
CA LYS A 231 -7.04 -2.41 5.24
C LYS A 231 -5.89 -2.70 6.21
N PRO A 232 -4.81 -1.91 6.19
CA PRO A 232 -3.77 -2.00 7.19
C PRO A 232 -4.34 -1.91 8.61
N ILE A 233 -3.73 -2.65 9.52
CA ILE A 233 -4.03 -2.56 10.94
C ILE A 233 -3.20 -1.41 11.49
N HIS A 234 -3.85 -0.37 12.00
CA HIS A 234 -3.18 0.74 12.67
C HIS A 234 -2.96 0.47 14.16
N GLY A 235 -1.95 1.12 14.73
CA GLY A 235 -1.64 1.10 16.15
C GLY A 235 -0.29 0.50 16.47
N VAL A 236 -0.04 0.23 17.77
CA VAL A 236 1.30 -0.13 18.25
C VAL A 236 1.90 -1.36 17.55
N GLU A 237 1.08 -2.35 17.22
CA GLU A 237 1.51 -3.62 16.60
C GLU A 237 1.28 -3.68 15.08
N GLY A 238 0.62 -2.69 14.52
CA GLY A 238 0.29 -2.60 13.09
C GLY A 238 1.15 -1.58 12.34
N ASP A 239 0.51 -0.98 11.34
CA ASP A 239 1.07 0.16 10.61
C ASP A 239 0.84 1.47 11.38
#